data_806ce1e9c7dc4cddb78796aac262d85a
#
_entry.id   806ce1e9c7dc4cddb78796aac262d85a
#
_cell.length_a   1.000
_cell.length_b   1.000
_cell.length_c   1.000
_cell.angle_alpha   90.00
_cell.angle_beta   90.00
_cell.angle_gamma   90.00
#
_symmetry.space_group_name_H-M   'P 1'
#
loop_
_entity.id
_entity.type
_entity.pdbx_description
1 polymer ?
#
loop_
_entity_poly.entity_id
_entity_poly.type
_entity_poly.pdbx_seq_one_letter_code
_entity_poly.pdbx_strand_id
1 'polypeptide(L)'
;PQASSSSYREVPSRRRTQTTSRSKKKQKKQLTPKQIQFRKRLRLTFFVAIFVVVVIVSGMGIGMYAAVSREIKDMNIQTLALNYSSFIYYEDAAGNPQELEQIQSDFNRIWVDSSQIPQVMKDAIVSIEDERFYKHHGVDIKRTLGATGKWVLSKVGIGSSNYGGSTITQQVIKNITNEKENTPSRKVKEMMRAVALEKQLTKDEILTMYLNIVYFANNCNGVEAAANTYFNKDASDLTLAEAASIAGITQFPSEYDPFVHPDKNIEKRNLVLGKMRELGYITDAEYAEASGSDLVVSNAYRQNQGRITSYFVDQVVNDVIADL
;
A
#
# COMPACT_ATOMS: atom_id res chain seq x y z
N PRO A 1 -89.59 39.04 18.23
CA PRO A 1 -90.12 38.22 19.29
C PRO A 1 -89.09 37.18 19.72
N GLN A 2 -89.02 37.15 20.98
CA GLN A 2 -88.52 36.12 21.88
C GLN A 2 -87.01 35.80 21.88
N ALA A 3 -86.43 36.18 22.97
CA ALA A 3 -85.18 35.79 23.59
C ALA A 3 -85.19 34.30 23.99
N SER A 4 -84.02 33.68 23.95
CA SER A 4 -83.78 32.56 24.84
C SER A 4 -82.35 32.69 25.39
N SER A 5 -82.35 32.77 26.72
CA SER A 5 -81.20 32.80 27.60
C SER A 5 -80.45 31.47 27.55
N SER A 6 -79.08 31.53 27.41
CA SER A 6 -78.23 30.36 27.64
C SER A 6 -77.27 30.67 28.77
N SER A 7 -77.34 29.91 29.80
CA SER A 7 -76.62 29.96 31.06
C SER A 7 -75.16 29.61 30.89
N TYR A 8 -74.24 30.52 31.33
CA TYR A 8 -72.83 30.22 31.50
C TYR A 8 -72.60 29.26 32.68
N ARG A 9 -72.04 28.11 32.40
CA ARG A 9 -71.59 27.17 33.42
C ARG A 9 -70.09 27.48 33.74
N GLU A 10 -69.89 27.94 34.96
CA GLU A 10 -68.48 28.13 35.48
C GLU A 10 -67.75 26.81 35.59
N VAL A 11 -66.53 26.78 35.08
CA VAL A 11 -65.58 25.65 35.18
C VAL A 11 -64.61 25.96 36.34
N PRO A 12 -64.46 25.07 37.36
CA PRO A 12 -63.59 25.34 38.48
C PRO A 12 -62.11 25.26 38.08
N SER A 13 -61.36 26.32 38.46
CA SER A 13 -59.93 26.40 38.26
C SER A 13 -59.16 25.29 38.98
N ARG A 14 -58.48 24.40 38.21
CA ARG A 14 -57.54 23.43 38.75
C ARG A 14 -56.28 24.14 39.27
N ARG A 15 -56.10 24.17 40.59
CA ARG A 15 -54.86 24.51 41.27
C ARG A 15 -53.72 23.62 40.78
N ARG A 16 -52.76 24.20 40.07
CA ARG A 16 -51.51 23.60 39.63
C ARG A 16 -50.61 23.43 40.85
N THR A 17 -50.54 22.25 41.44
CA THR A 17 -49.56 21.92 42.44
C THR A 17 -48.17 21.87 41.77
N GLN A 18 -47.32 22.84 42.05
CA GLN A 18 -45.92 22.84 41.69
C GLN A 18 -45.21 21.78 42.56
N THR A 19 -44.95 20.60 41.96
CA THR A 19 -44.01 19.63 42.51
C THR A 19 -42.60 20.13 42.26
N THR A 20 -41.99 20.79 43.24
CA THR A 20 -40.57 21.12 43.26
C THR A 20 -39.75 19.84 43.40
N SER A 21 -39.29 19.30 42.26
CA SER A 21 -38.32 18.21 42.27
C SER A 21 -36.97 18.74 42.79
N ARG A 22 -36.75 18.52 44.06
CA ARG A 22 -35.49 18.81 44.75
C ARG A 22 -34.43 17.83 44.24
N SER A 23 -33.65 18.23 43.22
CA SER A 23 -32.48 17.51 42.75
C SER A 23 -31.51 17.34 43.94
N LYS A 24 -31.40 16.11 44.44
CA LYS A 24 -30.41 15.76 45.45
C LYS A 24 -29.03 15.90 44.80
N LYS A 25 -28.37 17.07 44.97
CA LYS A 25 -26.95 17.25 44.73
C LYS A 25 -26.20 16.20 45.54
N LYS A 26 -25.62 15.17 44.88
CA LYS A 26 -24.71 14.23 45.54
C LYS A 26 -23.57 15.02 46.15
N GLN A 27 -23.54 15.15 47.47
CA GLN A 27 -22.42 15.74 48.21
C GLN A 27 -21.16 14.93 47.83
N LYS A 28 -20.21 15.53 47.15
CA LYS A 28 -18.89 14.93 46.94
C LYS A 28 -18.24 14.73 48.30
N LYS A 29 -18.09 13.47 48.74
CA LYS A 29 -17.40 13.08 49.94
C LYS A 29 -16.01 13.74 49.93
N GLN A 30 -15.75 14.64 50.88
CA GLN A 30 -14.44 15.27 51.06
C GLN A 30 -13.45 14.19 51.49
N LEU A 31 -12.37 14.06 50.75
CA LEU A 31 -11.30 13.09 51.02
C LEU A 31 -10.50 13.55 52.24
N THR A 32 -10.16 12.62 53.11
CA THR A 32 -9.26 12.91 54.25
C THR A 32 -7.86 13.27 53.77
N PRO A 33 -7.11 14.08 54.53
CA PRO A 33 -5.71 14.46 54.15
C PRO A 33 -4.82 13.25 53.83
N LYS A 34 -4.98 12.14 54.56
CA LYS A 34 -4.25 10.87 54.27
C LYS A 34 -4.63 10.27 52.93
N GLN A 35 -5.91 10.30 52.55
CA GLN A 35 -6.38 9.81 51.26
C GLN A 35 -5.89 10.69 50.09
N ILE A 36 -5.76 11.99 50.30
CA ILE A 36 -5.24 12.93 49.31
C ILE A 36 -3.73 12.67 49.12
N GLN A 37 -2.97 12.49 50.18
CA GLN A 37 -1.54 12.16 50.09
C GLN A 37 -1.31 10.78 49.42
N PHE A 38 -2.11 9.78 49.77
CA PHE A 38 -2.03 8.46 49.16
C PHE A 38 -2.31 8.54 47.63
N ARG A 39 -3.36 9.26 47.21
CA ARG A 39 -3.65 9.47 45.78
C ARG A 39 -2.54 10.26 45.06
N LYS A 40 -1.93 11.25 45.67
CA LYS A 40 -0.79 11.97 45.11
C LYS A 40 0.40 11.04 44.90
N ARG A 41 0.75 10.22 45.92
CA ARG A 41 1.85 9.23 45.82
C ARG A 41 1.54 8.18 44.73
N LEU A 42 0.33 7.64 44.67
CA LEU A 42 -0.09 6.67 43.67
C LEU A 42 0.00 7.25 42.22
N ARG A 43 -0.40 8.51 42.03
CA ARG A 43 -0.25 9.19 40.75
C ARG A 43 1.22 9.39 40.39
N LEU A 44 2.04 9.83 41.36
CA LEU A 44 3.46 10.02 41.12
C LEU A 44 4.15 8.71 40.77
N THR A 45 3.92 7.61 41.49
CA THR A 45 4.48 6.29 41.18
C THR A 45 4.01 5.79 39.83
N PHE A 46 2.75 6.03 39.46
CA PHE A 46 2.22 5.70 38.11
C PHE A 46 2.93 6.48 37.01
N PHE A 47 3.12 7.79 37.16
CA PHE A 47 3.83 8.59 36.17
C PHE A 47 5.32 8.23 36.09
N VAL A 48 5.98 7.95 37.23
CA VAL A 48 7.36 7.47 37.22
C VAL A 48 7.49 6.12 36.55
N ALA A 49 6.58 5.19 36.80
CA ALA A 49 6.56 3.89 36.11
C ALA A 49 6.38 4.04 34.58
N ILE A 50 5.45 4.88 34.16
CA ILE A 50 5.27 5.19 32.71
C ILE A 50 6.55 5.81 32.14
N PHE A 51 7.15 6.77 32.83
CA PHE A 51 8.38 7.43 32.38
C PHE A 51 9.52 6.42 32.20
N VAL A 52 9.73 5.53 33.17
CA VAL A 52 10.74 4.46 33.09
C VAL A 52 10.47 3.55 31.88
N VAL A 53 9.23 3.12 31.67
CA VAL A 53 8.85 2.30 30.50
C VAL A 53 9.15 3.05 29.19
N VAL A 54 8.80 4.32 29.10
CA VAL A 54 9.08 5.15 27.91
C VAL A 54 10.58 5.25 27.66
N VAL A 55 11.40 5.47 28.69
CA VAL A 55 12.87 5.54 28.56
C VAL A 55 13.45 4.21 28.05
N ILE A 56 13.00 3.09 28.62
CA ILE A 56 13.46 1.75 28.20
C ILE A 56 13.07 1.50 26.73
N VAL A 57 11.82 1.71 26.38
CA VAL A 57 11.32 1.49 25.01
C VAL A 57 12.03 2.39 24.00
N SER A 58 12.26 3.66 24.36
CA SER A 58 13.00 4.60 23.51
C SER A 58 14.47 4.19 23.34
N GLY A 59 15.13 3.77 24.41
CA GLY A 59 16.51 3.28 24.35
C GLY A 59 16.68 2.03 23.50
N MET A 60 15.76 1.05 23.65
CA MET A 60 15.72 -0.14 22.79
C MET A 60 15.46 0.24 21.32
N GLY A 61 14.54 1.18 21.07
CA GLY A 61 14.23 1.66 19.72
C GLY A 61 15.43 2.32 19.05
N ILE A 62 16.17 3.16 19.77
CA ILE A 62 17.38 3.83 19.24
C ILE A 62 18.48 2.80 18.96
N GLY A 63 18.72 1.86 19.87
CA GLY A 63 19.72 0.80 19.67
C GLY A 63 19.41 -0.09 18.47
N MET A 64 18.16 -0.50 18.34
CA MET A 64 17.70 -1.30 17.20
C MET A 64 17.78 -0.51 15.88
N TYR A 65 17.40 0.77 15.88
CA TYR A 65 17.53 1.63 14.72
C TYR A 65 19.00 1.78 14.27
N ALA A 66 19.92 1.97 15.21
CA ALA A 66 21.35 2.07 14.89
C ALA A 66 21.91 0.78 14.29
N ALA A 67 21.49 -0.39 14.80
CA ALA A 67 21.88 -1.69 14.25
C ALA A 67 21.35 -1.89 12.82
N VAL A 68 20.05 -1.63 12.60
CA VAL A 68 19.42 -1.75 11.28
C VAL A 68 19.97 -0.74 10.27
N SER A 69 20.31 0.48 10.70
CA SER A 69 20.90 1.49 9.81
C SER A 69 22.31 1.11 9.34
N ARG A 70 23.09 0.38 10.16
CA ARG A 70 24.37 -0.19 9.71
C ARG A 70 24.15 -1.29 8.68
N GLU A 71 23.26 -2.23 8.96
CA GLU A 71 22.88 -3.31 8.04
C GLU A 71 22.50 -2.78 6.65
N ILE A 72 21.68 -1.73 6.57
CA ILE A 72 21.29 -1.14 5.29
C ILE A 72 22.43 -0.40 4.60
N LYS A 73 23.28 0.28 5.37
CA LYS A 73 24.44 0.98 4.81
C LYS A 73 25.44 0.01 4.16
N ASP A 74 25.60 -1.17 4.77
CA ASP A 74 26.47 -2.23 4.27
C ASP A 74 25.80 -3.08 3.18
N MET A 75 24.46 -2.94 3.03
CA MET A 75 23.69 -3.59 1.97
C MET A 75 23.95 -2.88 0.65
N ASN A 76 24.79 -3.48 -0.18
CA ASN A 76 24.98 -3.00 -1.55
C ASN A 76 23.71 -3.29 -2.35
N ILE A 77 22.87 -2.26 -2.54
CA ILE A 77 21.60 -2.36 -3.27
C ILE A 77 21.82 -2.86 -4.71
N GLN A 78 22.98 -2.58 -5.29
CA GLN A 78 23.36 -3.05 -6.62
C GLN A 78 23.72 -4.54 -6.67
N THR A 79 24.10 -5.14 -5.54
CA THR A 79 24.40 -6.59 -5.43
C THR A 79 23.24 -7.40 -4.88
N LEU A 80 22.11 -6.76 -4.56
CA LEU A 80 20.88 -7.52 -4.37
C LEU A 80 20.62 -8.27 -5.67
N ALA A 81 20.82 -9.59 -5.63
CA ALA A 81 20.63 -10.47 -6.77
C ALA A 81 19.15 -10.41 -7.20
N LEU A 82 18.82 -9.36 -7.93
CA LEU A 82 17.60 -9.26 -8.66
C LEU A 82 17.76 -10.26 -9.80
N ASN A 83 17.05 -11.37 -9.73
CA ASN A 83 17.03 -12.32 -10.83
C ASN A 83 16.43 -11.62 -12.04
N TYR A 84 17.27 -11.28 -12.99
CA TYR A 84 16.84 -10.70 -14.27
C TYR A 84 16.54 -11.82 -15.27
N SER A 85 15.65 -11.55 -16.19
CA SER A 85 15.53 -12.37 -17.39
C SER A 85 16.74 -12.16 -18.27
N SER A 86 17.26 -13.24 -18.84
CA SER A 86 18.31 -13.19 -19.87
C SER A 86 17.67 -13.26 -21.24
N PHE A 87 18.26 -12.57 -22.22
CA PHE A 87 17.79 -12.55 -23.60
C PHE A 87 18.91 -13.04 -24.50
N ILE A 88 18.54 -13.82 -25.52
CA ILE A 88 19.43 -14.20 -26.62
C ILE A 88 19.13 -13.26 -27.77
N TYR A 89 20.18 -12.63 -28.28
CA TYR A 89 20.11 -11.75 -29.45
C TYR A 89 20.88 -12.38 -30.60
N TYR A 90 20.46 -12.13 -31.83
CA TYR A 90 21.23 -12.39 -33.03
C TYR A 90 21.43 -11.10 -33.81
N GLU A 91 22.47 -11.00 -34.61
CA GLU A 91 22.66 -9.88 -35.53
C GLU A 91 21.93 -10.17 -36.84
N ASP A 92 21.11 -9.23 -37.31
CA ASP A 92 20.52 -9.31 -38.64
C ASP A 92 21.58 -9.07 -39.75
N ALA A 93 21.19 -9.19 -41.03
CA ALA A 93 22.09 -8.99 -42.16
C ALA A 93 22.71 -7.58 -42.24
N ALA A 94 22.16 -6.62 -41.52
CA ALA A 94 22.65 -5.24 -41.38
C ALA A 94 23.55 -5.01 -40.17
N GLY A 95 23.73 -6.04 -39.31
CA GLY A 95 24.51 -5.97 -38.08
C GLY A 95 23.75 -5.38 -36.89
N ASN A 96 22.40 -5.30 -36.96
CA ASN A 96 21.59 -4.83 -35.85
C ASN A 96 21.22 -6.00 -34.93
N PRO A 97 21.28 -5.82 -33.59
CA PRO A 97 20.83 -6.84 -32.65
C PRO A 97 19.29 -7.01 -32.73
N GLN A 98 18.86 -8.22 -32.93
CA GLN A 98 17.46 -8.63 -32.90
C GLN A 98 17.25 -9.63 -31.79
N GLU A 99 16.19 -9.45 -30.99
CA GLU A 99 15.85 -10.40 -29.94
C GLU A 99 15.37 -11.72 -30.56
N LEU A 100 16.06 -12.80 -30.21
CA LEU A 100 15.71 -14.15 -30.66
C LEU A 100 14.75 -14.81 -29.66
N GLU A 101 15.12 -14.81 -28.40
CA GLU A 101 14.34 -15.46 -27.34
C GLU A 101 14.72 -14.91 -25.97
N GLN A 102 13.70 -14.80 -25.08
CA GLN A 102 13.87 -14.54 -23.67
C GLN A 102 14.06 -15.88 -22.94
N ILE A 103 15.22 -16.06 -22.28
CA ILE A 103 15.44 -17.22 -21.42
C ILE A 103 14.58 -17.04 -20.17
N GLN A 104 13.60 -17.92 -20.01
CA GLN A 104 12.74 -17.90 -18.82
C GLN A 104 13.56 -18.27 -17.60
N SER A 105 13.84 -17.26 -16.74
CA SER A 105 14.19 -17.51 -15.35
C SER A 105 12.91 -17.79 -14.54
N ASP A 106 13.06 -18.25 -13.30
CA ASP A 106 11.92 -18.41 -12.39
C ASP A 106 11.10 -17.11 -12.21
N PHE A 107 11.62 -15.99 -12.70
CA PHE A 107 11.00 -14.65 -12.64
C PHE A 107 11.17 -13.94 -13.98
N ASN A 108 10.06 -13.63 -14.63
CA ASN A 108 10.06 -12.70 -15.78
C ASN A 108 10.26 -11.27 -15.24
N ARG A 109 11.47 -10.72 -15.36
CA ARG A 109 11.83 -9.38 -14.90
C ARG A 109 12.72 -8.69 -15.90
N ILE A 110 12.24 -7.56 -16.40
CA ILE A 110 12.98 -6.65 -17.27
C ILE A 110 13.11 -5.33 -16.50
N TRP A 111 14.35 -4.92 -16.22
CA TRP A 111 14.60 -3.67 -15.51
C TRP A 111 14.54 -2.50 -16.46
N VAL A 112 13.86 -1.43 -16.04
CA VAL A 112 13.79 -0.17 -16.77
C VAL A 112 14.18 1.00 -15.88
N ASP A 113 14.81 2.00 -16.47
CA ASP A 113 15.16 3.22 -15.77
C ASP A 113 13.92 4.10 -15.49
N SER A 114 14.08 5.04 -14.55
CA SER A 114 12.99 5.97 -14.18
C SER A 114 12.43 6.74 -15.37
N SER A 115 13.26 7.06 -16.38
CA SER A 115 12.86 7.77 -17.60
C SER A 115 11.99 6.94 -18.55
N GLN A 116 12.04 5.61 -18.44
CA GLN A 116 11.25 4.67 -19.24
C GLN A 116 9.89 4.35 -18.56
N ILE A 117 9.70 4.75 -17.31
CA ILE A 117 8.44 4.57 -16.59
C ILE A 117 7.61 5.84 -16.72
N PRO A 118 6.47 5.82 -17.41
CA PRO A 118 5.67 7.01 -17.63
C PRO A 118 5.08 7.54 -16.32
N GLN A 119 4.90 8.86 -16.25
CA GLN A 119 4.40 9.51 -15.04
C GLN A 119 3.03 8.97 -14.62
N VAL A 120 2.15 8.67 -15.58
CA VAL A 120 0.84 8.08 -15.30
C VAL A 120 0.91 6.75 -14.53
N MET A 121 1.95 5.93 -14.78
CA MET A 121 2.16 4.69 -14.03
C MET A 121 2.65 4.96 -12.60
N LYS A 122 3.56 5.92 -12.43
CA LYS A 122 4.03 6.35 -11.11
C LYS A 122 2.88 6.90 -10.27
N ASP A 123 2.04 7.74 -10.85
CA ASP A 123 0.89 8.36 -10.19
C ASP A 123 -0.21 7.32 -9.87
N ALA A 124 -0.45 6.36 -10.75
CA ALA A 124 -1.40 5.27 -10.51
C ALA A 124 -1.01 4.42 -9.28
N ILE A 125 0.25 4.00 -9.21
CA ILE A 125 0.77 3.23 -8.07
C ILE A 125 0.72 4.06 -6.77
N VAL A 126 1.18 5.30 -6.79
CA VAL A 126 1.14 6.17 -5.61
C VAL A 126 -0.30 6.36 -5.13
N SER A 127 -1.24 6.55 -6.05
CA SER A 127 -2.66 6.77 -5.72
C SER A 127 -3.30 5.59 -5.01
N ILE A 128 -2.95 4.36 -5.38
CA ILE A 128 -3.61 3.16 -4.84
C ILE A 128 -2.84 2.53 -3.67
N GLU A 129 -1.52 2.56 -3.70
CA GLU A 129 -0.68 1.92 -2.69
C GLU A 129 -0.32 2.86 -1.55
N ASP A 130 0.01 4.12 -1.86
CA ASP A 130 0.55 5.07 -0.87
C ASP A 130 0.28 6.52 -1.25
N GLU A 131 -0.97 6.98 -1.14
CA GLU A 131 -1.41 8.34 -1.52
C GLU A 131 -0.61 9.49 -0.86
N ARG A 132 0.13 9.17 0.20
CA ARG A 132 0.97 10.12 0.94
C ARG A 132 2.46 9.85 0.78
N PHE A 133 2.86 9.07 -0.22
CA PHE A 133 4.23 8.65 -0.47
C PHE A 133 5.24 9.81 -0.40
N TYR A 134 4.94 10.93 -1.02
CA TYR A 134 5.81 12.12 -1.04
C TYR A 134 5.78 12.94 0.27
N LYS A 135 4.93 12.57 1.26
CA LYS A 135 4.72 13.34 2.49
C LYS A 135 5.30 12.70 3.75
N HIS A 136 5.76 11.48 3.67
CA HIS A 136 6.36 10.75 4.80
C HIS A 136 7.79 10.33 4.49
N HIS A 137 8.50 9.82 5.50
CA HIS A 137 9.89 9.36 5.40
C HIS A 137 10.00 7.85 5.74
N GLY A 138 9.63 7.01 4.81
CA GLY A 138 9.66 5.55 4.91
C GLY A 138 8.45 4.92 5.57
N VAL A 139 7.84 5.57 6.56
CA VAL A 139 6.66 5.11 7.28
C VAL A 139 5.61 6.21 7.39
N ASP A 140 4.39 5.93 6.97
CA ASP A 140 3.25 6.80 7.23
C ASP A 140 2.65 6.52 8.61
N ILE A 141 3.04 7.32 9.61
CA ILE A 141 2.60 7.14 11.00
C ILE A 141 1.07 7.26 11.12
N LYS A 142 0.43 8.18 10.40
CA LYS A 142 -1.03 8.36 10.46
C LYS A 142 -1.75 7.12 9.93
N ARG A 143 -1.31 6.61 8.78
CA ARG A 143 -1.85 5.40 8.15
C ARG A 143 -1.61 4.17 9.02
N THR A 144 -0.38 4.02 9.56
CA THR A 144 0.01 2.90 10.42
C THR A 144 -0.82 2.86 11.70
N LEU A 145 -0.98 4.00 12.40
CA LEU A 145 -1.82 4.10 13.60
C LEU A 145 -3.30 3.82 13.29
N GLY A 146 -3.81 4.34 12.17
CA GLY A 146 -5.18 4.07 11.71
C GLY A 146 -5.40 2.58 11.40
N ALA A 147 -4.48 1.93 10.72
CA ALA A 147 -4.53 0.50 10.42
C ALA A 147 -4.44 -0.36 11.71
N THR A 148 -3.53 -0.01 12.62
CA THR A 148 -3.39 -0.70 13.92
C THR A 148 -4.65 -0.53 14.76
N GLY A 149 -5.25 0.66 14.82
CA GLY A 149 -6.50 0.91 15.51
C GLY A 149 -7.65 0.07 14.94
N LYS A 150 -7.81 0.02 13.62
CA LYS A 150 -8.81 -0.83 12.95
C LYS A 150 -8.57 -2.32 13.20
N TRP A 151 -7.31 -2.76 13.18
CA TRP A 151 -6.95 -4.15 13.50
C TRP A 151 -7.33 -4.53 14.94
N VAL A 152 -7.04 -3.68 15.92
CA VAL A 152 -7.45 -3.89 17.32
C VAL A 152 -8.98 -3.95 17.44
N LEU A 153 -9.71 -3.04 16.79
CA LEU A 153 -11.18 -3.02 16.79
C LEU A 153 -11.76 -4.29 16.15
N SER A 154 -11.16 -4.77 15.05
CA SER A 154 -11.60 -6.01 14.40
C SER A 154 -11.43 -7.25 15.30
N LYS A 155 -10.43 -7.28 16.19
CA LYS A 155 -10.24 -8.36 17.16
C LYS A 155 -11.34 -8.41 18.23
N VAL A 156 -12.01 -7.31 18.48
CA VAL A 156 -13.19 -7.23 19.38
C VAL A 156 -14.51 -7.24 18.61
N GLY A 157 -14.48 -7.62 17.32
CA GLY A 157 -15.70 -7.78 16.50
C GLY A 157 -16.25 -6.48 15.92
N ILE A 158 -15.50 -5.38 15.94
CA ILE A 158 -15.93 -4.07 15.43
C ILE A 158 -15.19 -3.76 14.13
N GLY A 159 -15.89 -3.87 12.98
CA GLY A 159 -15.38 -3.53 11.66
C GLY A 159 -14.45 -4.60 11.02
N SER A 160 -13.99 -4.34 9.79
CA SER A 160 -13.07 -5.21 9.04
C SER A 160 -11.65 -4.64 9.02
N SER A 161 -10.63 -5.51 8.99
CA SER A 161 -9.21 -5.14 9.04
C SER A 161 -8.52 -5.03 7.66
N ASN A 162 -9.28 -4.93 6.57
CA ASN A 162 -8.74 -4.95 5.19
C ASN A 162 -7.97 -3.68 4.78
N TYR A 163 -7.41 -2.94 5.72
CA TYR A 163 -6.69 -1.72 5.42
C TYR A 163 -5.17 -2.00 5.35
N GLY A 164 -4.62 -1.96 4.14
CA GLY A 164 -3.17 -2.03 3.92
C GLY A 164 -2.48 -0.79 4.52
N GLY A 165 -1.73 -0.98 5.60
CA GLY A 165 -1.02 0.09 6.31
C GLY A 165 0.43 0.28 5.90
N SER A 166 0.97 -0.53 4.98
CA SER A 166 2.37 -0.47 4.54
C SER A 166 2.57 0.60 3.48
N THR A 167 3.69 1.31 3.53
CA THR A 167 4.13 2.27 2.51
C THR A 167 4.81 1.55 1.34
N ILE A 168 4.96 2.24 0.20
CA ILE A 168 5.75 1.75 -0.94
C ILE A 168 7.17 1.39 -0.49
N THR A 169 7.81 2.24 0.30
CA THR A 169 9.17 1.98 0.82
C THR A 169 9.24 0.72 1.68
N GLN A 170 8.23 0.46 2.52
CA GLN A 170 8.12 -0.78 3.28
C GLN A 170 7.92 -2.01 2.39
N GLN A 171 7.16 -1.87 1.31
CA GLN A 171 6.97 -2.95 0.33
C GLN A 171 8.25 -3.25 -0.44
N VAL A 172 9.04 -2.23 -0.80
CA VAL A 172 10.40 -2.41 -1.37
C VAL A 172 11.24 -3.25 -0.44
N ILE A 173 11.37 -2.87 0.83
CA ILE A 173 12.14 -3.63 1.83
C ILE A 173 11.65 -5.08 1.91
N LYS A 174 10.35 -5.30 2.01
CA LYS A 174 9.76 -6.64 2.09
C LYS A 174 10.11 -7.50 0.87
N ASN A 175 10.03 -6.93 -0.33
CA ASN A 175 10.31 -7.67 -1.57
C ASN A 175 11.80 -7.99 -1.71
N ILE A 176 12.69 -7.07 -1.30
CA ILE A 176 14.15 -7.26 -1.36
C ILE A 176 14.62 -8.30 -0.33
N THR A 177 14.13 -8.20 0.93
CA THR A 177 14.61 -9.09 2.00
C THR A 177 13.97 -10.48 1.93
N ASN A 178 12.89 -10.65 1.17
CA ASN A 178 12.11 -11.89 1.07
C ASN A 178 11.78 -12.54 2.42
N GLU A 179 11.72 -11.73 3.48
CA GLU A 179 11.39 -12.22 4.83
C GLU A 179 9.90 -12.58 4.91
N LYS A 180 9.60 -13.88 4.91
CA LYS A 180 8.22 -14.42 4.87
C LYS A 180 7.54 -14.50 6.24
N GLU A 181 8.31 -14.36 7.33
CA GLU A 181 7.76 -14.45 8.69
C GLU A 181 6.72 -13.34 8.95
N ASN A 182 5.59 -13.72 9.53
CA ASN A 182 4.53 -12.76 9.90
C ASN A 182 4.58 -12.44 11.40
N THR A 183 5.68 -11.82 11.84
CA THR A 183 5.90 -11.45 13.25
C THR A 183 5.90 -9.94 13.45
N PRO A 184 5.46 -9.45 14.63
CA PRO A 184 5.58 -8.02 14.95
C PRO A 184 7.03 -7.51 14.89
N SER A 185 7.99 -8.33 15.30
CA SER A 185 9.42 -7.99 15.27
C SER A 185 9.91 -7.74 13.84
N ARG A 186 9.55 -8.62 12.88
CA ARG A 186 9.83 -8.41 11.47
C ARG A 186 9.24 -7.08 10.97
N LYS A 187 7.97 -6.78 11.33
CA LYS A 187 7.33 -5.54 10.89
C LYS A 187 8.02 -4.29 11.43
N VAL A 188 8.52 -4.33 12.67
CA VAL A 188 9.32 -3.23 13.22
C VAL A 188 10.65 -3.08 12.48
N LYS A 189 11.35 -4.17 12.18
CA LYS A 189 12.59 -4.13 11.37
C LYS A 189 12.33 -3.56 9.97
N GLU A 190 11.27 -4.01 9.29
CA GLU A 190 10.83 -3.49 7.99
C GLU A 190 10.62 -1.97 8.04
N MET A 191 9.89 -1.47 9.05
CA MET A 191 9.67 -0.02 9.24
C MET A 191 10.98 0.74 9.44
N MET A 192 11.91 0.21 10.25
CA MET A 192 13.21 0.83 10.49
C MET A 192 14.09 0.84 9.24
N ARG A 193 14.11 -0.28 8.49
CA ARG A 193 14.81 -0.38 7.21
C ARG A 193 14.23 0.60 6.18
N ALA A 194 12.90 0.76 6.13
CA ALA A 194 12.28 1.73 5.26
C ALA A 194 12.70 3.18 5.56
N VAL A 195 12.75 3.57 6.84
CA VAL A 195 13.25 4.89 7.25
C VAL A 195 14.74 5.06 6.93
N ALA A 196 15.55 4.01 7.07
CA ALA A 196 16.96 4.07 6.75
C ALA A 196 17.20 4.13 5.23
N LEU A 197 16.38 3.45 4.42
CA LEU A 197 16.45 3.48 2.95
C LEU A 197 16.15 4.89 2.41
N GLU A 198 15.14 5.57 2.93
CA GLU A 198 14.80 6.95 2.52
C GLU A 198 15.82 8.03 2.91
N LYS A 199 16.83 7.67 3.69
CA LYS A 199 17.98 8.53 3.93
C LYS A 199 19.08 8.39 2.86
N GLN A 200 19.04 7.31 2.10
CA GLN A 200 20.05 6.97 1.09
C GLN A 200 19.54 7.18 -0.33
N LEU A 201 18.24 6.95 -0.56
CA LEU A 201 17.59 7.03 -1.86
C LEU A 201 16.53 8.11 -1.88
N THR A 202 16.38 8.73 -3.03
CA THR A 202 15.27 9.66 -3.33
C THR A 202 13.94 8.92 -3.49
N LYS A 203 12.84 9.64 -3.41
CA LYS A 203 11.51 9.10 -3.67
C LYS A 203 11.36 8.49 -5.05
N ASP A 204 11.96 9.11 -6.07
CA ASP A 204 11.89 8.60 -7.44
C ASP A 204 12.69 7.29 -7.59
N GLU A 205 13.89 7.20 -7.00
CA GLU A 205 14.66 5.95 -6.98
C GLU A 205 13.93 4.81 -6.28
N ILE A 206 13.27 5.09 -5.15
CA ILE A 206 12.48 4.10 -4.41
C ILE A 206 11.27 3.65 -5.22
N LEU A 207 10.58 4.59 -5.87
CA LEU A 207 9.41 4.28 -6.69
C LEU A 207 9.80 3.49 -7.95
N THR A 208 10.90 3.86 -8.59
CA THR A 208 11.49 3.12 -9.71
C THR A 208 11.86 1.70 -9.29
N MET A 209 12.52 1.54 -8.16
CA MET A 209 12.84 0.23 -7.61
C MET A 209 11.58 -0.59 -7.34
N TYR A 210 10.56 -0.01 -6.71
CA TYR A 210 9.28 -0.66 -6.46
C TYR A 210 8.65 -1.18 -7.75
N LEU A 211 8.55 -0.31 -8.77
CA LEU A 211 7.93 -0.65 -10.05
C LEU A 211 8.70 -1.73 -10.83
N ASN A 212 9.99 -1.88 -10.57
CA ASN A 212 10.81 -2.95 -11.17
C ASN A 212 10.75 -4.29 -10.43
N ILE A 213 10.29 -4.31 -9.15
CA ILE A 213 10.35 -5.55 -8.34
C ILE A 213 8.99 -6.08 -7.92
N VAL A 214 7.93 -5.26 -7.97
CA VAL A 214 6.60 -5.68 -7.53
C VAL A 214 6.01 -6.74 -8.47
N TYR A 215 5.28 -7.69 -7.89
CA TYR A 215 4.64 -8.78 -8.60
C TYR A 215 3.27 -8.37 -9.16
N PHE A 216 3.05 -8.58 -10.45
CA PHE A 216 1.84 -8.22 -11.19
C PHE A 216 1.08 -9.43 -11.77
N ALA A 217 1.10 -10.58 -11.11
CA ALA A 217 0.58 -11.86 -11.59
C ALA A 217 1.31 -12.41 -12.83
N ASN A 218 0.88 -13.58 -13.33
CA ASN A 218 1.40 -14.23 -14.54
C ASN A 218 2.94 -14.24 -14.67
N ASN A 219 3.62 -14.49 -13.55
CA ASN A 219 5.09 -14.46 -13.45
C ASN A 219 5.75 -13.10 -13.78
N CYS A 220 4.96 -12.01 -13.88
CA CYS A 220 5.47 -10.67 -14.16
C CYS A 220 6.00 -10.02 -12.89
N ASN A 221 7.31 -9.81 -12.82
CA ASN A 221 7.97 -9.03 -11.78
C ASN A 221 8.50 -7.74 -12.39
N GLY A 222 7.84 -6.64 -12.05
CA GLY A 222 8.13 -5.32 -12.59
C GLY A 222 7.20 -4.89 -13.71
N VAL A 223 7.13 -3.57 -13.89
CA VAL A 223 6.19 -2.88 -14.77
C VAL A 223 6.43 -3.21 -16.24
N GLU A 224 7.68 -3.35 -16.65
CA GLU A 224 8.04 -3.68 -18.03
C GLU A 224 7.53 -5.07 -18.43
N ALA A 225 7.80 -6.06 -17.58
CA ALA A 225 7.29 -7.42 -17.79
C ALA A 225 5.74 -7.44 -17.83
N ALA A 226 5.09 -6.63 -16.99
CA ALA A 226 3.64 -6.52 -16.98
C ALA A 226 3.09 -5.84 -18.26
N ALA A 227 3.71 -4.74 -18.72
CA ALA A 227 3.33 -4.04 -19.93
C ALA A 227 3.45 -4.94 -21.16
N ASN A 228 4.58 -5.64 -21.28
CA ASN A 228 4.82 -6.61 -22.35
C ASN A 228 3.80 -7.74 -22.32
N THR A 229 3.56 -8.32 -21.12
CA THR A 229 2.68 -9.48 -20.97
C THR A 229 1.22 -9.15 -21.26
N TYR A 230 0.71 -8.04 -20.70
CA TYR A 230 -0.71 -7.72 -20.79
C TYR A 230 -1.06 -6.92 -22.04
N PHE A 231 -0.15 -6.08 -22.53
CA PHE A 231 -0.45 -5.13 -23.59
C PHE A 231 0.47 -5.24 -24.80
N ASN A 232 1.50 -6.08 -24.75
CA ASN A 232 2.50 -6.27 -25.81
C ASN A 232 3.14 -4.96 -26.25
N LYS A 233 3.57 -4.16 -25.27
CA LYS A 233 4.24 -2.87 -25.47
C LYS A 233 5.21 -2.58 -24.30
N ASP A 234 6.12 -1.65 -24.51
CA ASP A 234 7.01 -1.19 -23.47
C ASP A 234 6.24 -0.38 -22.41
N ALA A 235 6.78 -0.33 -21.18
CA ALA A 235 6.16 0.43 -20.10
C ALA A 235 6.02 1.92 -20.43
N SER A 236 6.98 2.47 -21.20
CA SER A 236 6.95 3.87 -21.68
C SER A 236 5.70 4.22 -22.51
N ASP A 237 5.09 3.23 -23.15
CA ASP A 237 3.96 3.39 -24.06
C ASP A 237 2.60 3.10 -23.42
N LEU A 238 2.60 2.86 -22.11
CA LEU A 238 1.35 2.62 -21.36
C LEU A 238 0.44 3.84 -21.37
N THR A 239 -0.77 3.64 -21.78
CA THR A 239 -1.85 4.63 -21.64
C THR A 239 -2.28 4.77 -20.19
N LEU A 240 -3.01 5.82 -19.85
CA LEU A 240 -3.57 6.04 -18.52
C LEU A 240 -4.43 4.84 -18.04
N ALA A 241 -5.28 4.31 -18.92
CA ALA A 241 -6.16 3.18 -18.59
C ALA A 241 -5.37 1.90 -18.32
N GLU A 242 -4.33 1.62 -19.12
CA GLU A 242 -3.47 0.45 -18.96
C GLU A 242 -2.60 0.55 -17.71
N ALA A 243 -2.01 1.71 -17.44
CA ALA A 243 -1.25 1.98 -16.20
C ALA A 243 -2.12 1.78 -14.96
N ALA A 244 -3.35 2.29 -14.96
CA ALA A 244 -4.30 2.09 -13.87
C ALA A 244 -4.73 0.62 -13.72
N SER A 245 -4.87 -0.12 -14.84
CA SER A 245 -5.16 -1.55 -14.85
C SER A 245 -4.02 -2.35 -14.19
N ILE A 246 -2.77 -2.12 -14.61
CA ILE A 246 -1.58 -2.76 -13.99
C ILE A 246 -1.49 -2.41 -12.51
N ALA A 247 -1.63 -1.13 -12.14
CA ALA A 247 -1.57 -0.70 -10.74
C ALA A 247 -2.62 -1.41 -9.87
N GLY A 248 -3.79 -1.69 -10.43
CA GLY A 248 -4.86 -2.41 -9.74
C GLY A 248 -4.50 -3.84 -9.33
N ILE A 249 -3.55 -4.49 -10.02
CA ILE A 249 -3.19 -5.90 -9.79
C ILE A 249 -2.44 -6.08 -8.45
N THR A 250 -1.65 -5.09 -8.02
CA THR A 250 -0.68 -5.22 -6.90
C THR A 250 -1.28 -5.74 -5.60
N GLN A 251 -2.51 -5.36 -5.26
CA GLN A 251 -3.12 -5.70 -3.97
C GLN A 251 -3.56 -7.17 -3.86
N PHE A 252 -4.12 -7.72 -4.93
CA PHE A 252 -4.57 -9.10 -5.01
C PHE A 252 -4.34 -9.63 -6.43
N PRO A 253 -3.10 -10.04 -6.76
CA PRO A 253 -2.70 -10.38 -8.12
C PRO A 253 -3.57 -11.44 -8.78
N SER A 254 -3.97 -12.48 -8.05
CA SER A 254 -4.83 -13.53 -8.60
C SER A 254 -6.29 -13.08 -8.81
N GLU A 255 -6.75 -12.08 -8.07
CA GLU A 255 -8.14 -11.60 -8.15
C GLU A 255 -8.33 -10.56 -9.25
N TYR A 256 -7.30 -9.73 -9.48
CA TYR A 256 -7.34 -8.64 -10.44
C TYR A 256 -6.52 -8.90 -11.71
N ASP A 257 -6.21 -10.18 -11.97
CA ASP A 257 -5.56 -10.62 -13.20
C ASP A 257 -6.47 -10.34 -14.41
N PRO A 258 -6.06 -9.48 -15.36
CA PRO A 258 -6.92 -9.12 -16.49
C PRO A 258 -7.16 -10.27 -17.48
N PHE A 259 -6.30 -11.31 -17.49
CA PHE A 259 -6.54 -12.49 -18.31
C PHE A 259 -7.60 -13.44 -17.74
N VAL A 260 -7.73 -13.47 -16.41
CA VAL A 260 -8.61 -14.41 -15.71
C VAL A 260 -9.90 -13.72 -15.28
N HIS A 261 -9.79 -12.49 -14.82
CA HIS A 261 -10.89 -11.71 -14.24
C HIS A 261 -10.95 -10.29 -14.84
N PRO A 262 -11.18 -10.14 -16.16
CA PRO A 262 -11.18 -8.83 -16.83
C PRO A 262 -12.17 -7.85 -16.19
N ASP A 263 -13.37 -8.31 -15.84
CA ASP A 263 -14.39 -7.44 -15.22
C ASP A 263 -13.93 -6.87 -13.87
N LYS A 264 -13.33 -7.71 -13.03
CA LYS A 264 -12.79 -7.25 -11.75
C LYS A 264 -11.59 -6.31 -11.92
N ASN A 265 -10.77 -6.56 -12.93
CA ASN A 265 -9.67 -5.66 -13.24
C ASN A 265 -10.19 -4.30 -13.71
N ILE A 266 -11.24 -4.26 -14.54
CA ILE A 266 -11.91 -3.01 -14.98
C ILE A 266 -12.47 -2.24 -13.77
N GLU A 267 -13.17 -2.92 -12.86
CA GLU A 267 -13.67 -2.30 -11.63
C GLU A 267 -12.52 -1.71 -10.80
N LYS A 268 -11.43 -2.47 -10.65
CA LYS A 268 -10.25 -2.04 -9.90
C LYS A 268 -9.52 -0.89 -10.59
N ARG A 269 -9.35 -0.94 -11.93
CA ARG A 269 -8.82 0.15 -12.76
C ARG A 269 -9.60 1.46 -12.52
N ASN A 270 -10.92 1.37 -12.57
CA ASN A 270 -11.77 2.55 -12.37
C ASN A 270 -11.68 3.11 -10.94
N LEU A 271 -11.42 2.25 -9.92
CA LEU A 271 -11.13 2.70 -8.58
C LEU A 271 -9.78 3.43 -8.52
N VAL A 272 -8.74 2.92 -9.19
CA VAL A 272 -7.42 3.58 -9.29
C VAL A 272 -7.56 4.94 -9.95
N LEU A 273 -8.21 5.01 -11.11
CA LEU A 273 -8.50 6.26 -11.83
C LEU A 273 -9.26 7.26 -10.97
N GLY A 274 -10.27 6.78 -10.23
CA GLY A 274 -11.02 7.61 -9.28
C GLY A 274 -10.12 8.21 -8.19
N LYS A 275 -9.16 7.44 -7.69
CA LYS A 275 -8.16 7.92 -6.72
C LYS A 275 -7.18 8.92 -7.34
N MET A 276 -6.71 8.66 -8.56
CA MET A 276 -5.85 9.61 -9.28
C MET A 276 -6.53 10.96 -9.47
N ARG A 277 -7.83 10.96 -9.83
CA ARG A 277 -8.64 12.16 -9.94
C ARG A 277 -8.82 12.86 -8.59
N GLU A 278 -9.16 12.13 -7.52
CA GLU A 278 -9.33 12.66 -6.16
C GLU A 278 -8.05 13.37 -5.67
N LEU A 279 -6.89 12.84 -6.04
CA LEU A 279 -5.58 13.39 -5.68
C LEU A 279 -5.09 14.49 -6.63
N GLY A 280 -5.81 14.75 -7.72
CA GLY A 280 -5.48 15.79 -8.70
C GLY A 280 -4.38 15.42 -9.69
N TYR A 281 -4.08 14.14 -9.86
CA TYR A 281 -3.14 13.64 -10.86
C TYR A 281 -3.73 13.64 -12.27
N ILE A 282 -5.04 13.48 -12.39
CA ILE A 282 -5.78 13.52 -13.65
C ILE A 282 -7.02 14.41 -13.54
N THR A 283 -7.46 14.95 -14.66
CA THR A 283 -8.69 15.74 -14.79
C THR A 283 -9.94 14.87 -14.85
N ASP A 284 -11.13 15.50 -14.70
CA ASP A 284 -12.41 14.82 -14.90
C ASP A 284 -12.58 14.28 -16.33
N ALA A 285 -12.04 14.97 -17.34
CA ALA A 285 -12.09 14.55 -18.74
C ALA A 285 -11.24 13.29 -18.97
N GLU A 286 -9.99 13.28 -18.49
CA GLU A 286 -9.09 12.11 -18.57
C GLU A 286 -9.67 10.92 -17.82
N TYR A 287 -10.28 11.16 -16.65
CA TYR A 287 -10.98 10.11 -15.91
C TYR A 287 -12.13 9.51 -16.74
N ALA A 288 -12.97 10.35 -17.33
CA ALA A 288 -14.13 9.89 -18.10
C ALA A 288 -13.69 9.09 -19.33
N GLU A 289 -12.66 9.54 -20.05
CA GLU A 289 -12.08 8.85 -21.19
C GLU A 289 -11.48 7.50 -20.79
N ALA A 290 -10.57 7.48 -19.82
CA ALA A 290 -9.85 6.27 -19.42
C ALA A 290 -10.78 5.24 -18.75
N SER A 291 -11.77 5.67 -17.96
CA SER A 291 -12.73 4.74 -17.33
C SER A 291 -13.75 4.16 -18.30
N GLY A 292 -14.05 4.88 -19.38
CA GLY A 292 -14.95 4.43 -20.46
C GLY A 292 -14.26 3.60 -21.55
N SER A 293 -12.92 3.51 -21.53
CA SER A 293 -12.18 2.74 -22.53
C SER A 293 -12.27 1.23 -22.30
N ASP A 294 -12.30 0.46 -23.37
CA ASP A 294 -12.24 -1.00 -23.31
C ASP A 294 -10.87 -1.47 -22.80
N LEU A 295 -10.86 -2.57 -22.06
CA LEU A 295 -9.62 -3.24 -21.64
C LEU A 295 -9.24 -4.26 -22.73
N VAL A 296 -8.30 -3.89 -23.58
CA VAL A 296 -7.80 -4.78 -24.65
C VAL A 296 -6.48 -5.41 -24.18
N VAL A 297 -6.53 -6.66 -23.73
CA VAL A 297 -5.34 -7.42 -23.34
C VAL A 297 -4.79 -8.21 -24.54
N SER A 298 -3.46 -8.29 -24.61
CA SER A 298 -2.76 -9.01 -25.69
C SER A 298 -2.87 -10.53 -25.51
N ASN A 299 -3.09 -11.25 -26.61
CA ASN A 299 -3.01 -12.71 -26.64
C ASN A 299 -1.59 -13.22 -26.92
N ALA A 300 -0.63 -12.35 -27.21
CA ALA A 300 0.73 -12.73 -27.60
C ALA A 300 1.44 -13.56 -26.51
N TYR A 301 1.27 -13.19 -25.25
CA TYR A 301 1.84 -13.93 -24.10
C TYR A 301 1.32 -15.38 -24.03
N ARG A 302 0.02 -15.60 -24.22
CA ARG A 302 -0.57 -16.96 -24.20
C ARG A 302 -0.10 -17.82 -25.38
N GLN A 303 0.13 -17.20 -26.53
CA GLN A 303 0.66 -17.90 -27.70
C GLN A 303 2.11 -18.31 -27.52
N ASN A 304 2.90 -17.54 -26.77
CA ASN A 304 4.31 -17.81 -26.54
C ASN A 304 4.55 -18.81 -25.39
N GLN A 305 3.62 -19.03 -24.47
CA GLN A 305 3.76 -20.04 -23.40
C GLN A 305 3.84 -21.49 -23.90
N GLY A 306 3.53 -21.76 -25.13
CA GLY A 306 3.65 -23.06 -25.77
C GLY A 306 4.89 -23.24 -26.65
N ARG A 307 5.79 -22.25 -26.71
CA ARG A 307 7.02 -22.38 -27.47
C ARG A 307 7.98 -23.30 -26.71
N ILE A 308 8.21 -24.44 -27.32
CA ILE A 308 9.33 -25.32 -26.97
C ILE A 308 10.59 -24.52 -27.30
N THR A 309 11.47 -24.29 -26.33
CA THR A 309 12.82 -23.75 -26.55
C THR A 309 13.44 -24.49 -27.74
N SER A 310 13.96 -23.75 -28.70
CA SER A 310 14.61 -24.40 -29.83
C SER A 310 15.89 -25.08 -29.34
N TYR A 311 16.24 -26.25 -29.89
CA TYR A 311 17.50 -26.94 -29.61
C TYR A 311 18.72 -26.00 -29.71
N PHE A 312 18.64 -25.00 -30.60
CA PHE A 312 19.67 -23.97 -30.74
C PHE A 312 19.81 -23.12 -29.47
N VAL A 313 18.72 -22.68 -28.87
CA VAL A 313 18.70 -21.89 -27.63
C VAL A 313 19.27 -22.73 -26.47
N ASP A 314 18.86 -23.99 -26.34
CA ASP A 314 19.39 -24.89 -25.33
C ASP A 314 20.90 -25.08 -25.48
N GLN A 315 21.40 -25.18 -26.71
CA GLN A 315 22.84 -25.31 -26.99
C GLN A 315 23.60 -24.03 -26.64
N VAL A 316 23.07 -22.84 -27.00
CA VAL A 316 23.70 -21.56 -26.67
C VAL A 316 23.79 -21.39 -25.14
N VAL A 317 22.73 -21.73 -24.40
CA VAL A 317 22.72 -21.66 -22.93
C VAL A 317 23.79 -22.61 -22.35
N ASN A 318 23.90 -23.84 -22.84
CA ASN A 318 24.88 -24.81 -22.37
C ASN A 318 26.32 -24.36 -22.68
N ASP A 319 26.57 -23.78 -23.85
CA ASP A 319 27.89 -23.26 -24.21
C ASP A 319 28.30 -22.07 -23.33
N VAL A 320 27.38 -21.11 -23.05
CA VAL A 320 27.64 -19.99 -22.13
C VAL A 320 27.90 -20.48 -20.70
N ILE A 321 27.14 -21.47 -20.21
CA ILE A 321 27.37 -22.06 -18.87
C ILE A 321 28.72 -22.78 -18.80
N ALA A 322 29.16 -23.40 -19.88
CA ALA A 322 30.44 -24.10 -19.93
C ALA A 322 31.65 -23.14 -19.95
N ASP A 323 31.47 -21.91 -20.43
CA ASP A 323 32.51 -20.87 -20.52
C ASP A 323 32.61 -19.99 -19.27
N LEU A 324 31.65 -20.08 -18.31
CA LEU A 324 31.64 -19.38 -17.02
C LEU A 324 32.27 -20.21 -15.91
#